data_51fb7a5d538a8ee0ddc3b0e707f45e14
#
_entry.id   51fb7a5d538a8ee0ddc3b0e707f45e14
#
_cell.length_a   1.000
_cell.length_b   1.000
_cell.length_c   1.000
_cell.angle_alpha   90.00
_cell.angle_beta   90.00
_cell.angle_gamma   90.00
#
_symmetry.space_group_name_H-M   'P 1'
#
loop_
_entity.id
_entity.type
_entity.pdbx_description
1 polymer ?
#
loop_
_entity_poly.entity_id
_entity_poly.type
_entity_poly.pdbx_seq_one_letter_code
_entity_poly.pdbx_strand_id
1 'polypeptide(L)'
;DLPGMVYAAAEASPIHWQPWVKESREMARKSHKLMLVVIAIPQQASCALTPSRLSSDPSAVAEINRSYVPILVDGDAVRELGILTADLCSEISSGLHFPLMVWMTPDCDPVAWIPLVPNESGSVVELFSQSHGMVGNMWEEDHGYVSRNSRMDQENRSARIRIRASERELSAEPAADSLRALRQLTTLYD
;
A
#
# COMPACT_ATOMS: atom_id res chain seq x y z
N ASP A 1 -19.78 6.23 3.86
CA ASP A 1 -19.56 5.96 5.29
C ASP A 1 -18.19 5.32 5.45
N LEU A 2 -17.24 6.10 5.97
CA LEU A 2 -15.89 5.63 6.24
C LEU A 2 -15.85 5.09 7.69
N PRO A 3 -15.77 3.77 7.90
CA PRO A 3 -15.79 3.23 9.25
C PRO A 3 -14.43 3.36 9.93
N GLY A 4 -14.40 3.95 11.10
CA GLY A 4 -13.31 3.83 12.02
C GLY A 4 -12.51 5.10 12.34
N MET A 5 -11.68 5.02 13.38
CA MET A 5 -10.89 6.15 13.90
C MET A 5 -9.88 6.71 12.89
N VAL A 6 -9.39 5.90 11.94
CA VAL A 6 -8.47 6.33 10.89
C VAL A 6 -9.10 7.41 10.02
N TYR A 7 -10.35 7.24 9.65
CA TYR A 7 -11.06 8.17 8.77
C TYR A 7 -11.55 9.41 9.50
N ALA A 8 -11.97 9.27 10.77
CA ALA A 8 -12.29 10.43 11.60
C ALA A 8 -11.05 11.34 11.80
N ALA A 9 -9.87 10.74 11.99
CA ALA A 9 -8.63 11.49 12.08
C ALA A 9 -8.23 12.10 10.70
N ALA A 10 -8.60 11.47 9.59
CA ALA A 10 -8.38 12.02 8.26
C ALA A 10 -9.31 13.20 7.95
N GLU A 11 -10.57 13.14 8.35
CA GLU A 11 -11.53 14.26 8.19
C GLU A 11 -11.09 15.51 8.97
N ALA A 12 -10.46 15.35 10.13
CA ALA A 12 -9.92 16.44 10.92
C ALA A 12 -8.52 16.88 10.47
N SER A 13 -7.90 16.18 9.51
CA SER A 13 -6.54 16.45 9.05
C SER A 13 -6.49 17.61 8.07
N PRO A 14 -5.45 18.48 8.12
CA PRO A 14 -5.20 19.50 7.11
C PRO A 14 -4.68 18.91 5.79
N ILE A 15 -4.38 17.61 5.72
CA ILE A 15 -4.08 16.90 4.47
C ILE A 15 -5.41 16.61 3.76
N HIS A 16 -5.50 16.91 2.48
CA HIS A 16 -6.73 16.78 1.69
C HIS A 16 -6.96 15.34 1.21
N TRP A 17 -7.11 14.42 2.16
CA TRP A 17 -7.31 12.99 1.90
C TRP A 17 -8.47 12.72 0.96
N GLN A 18 -8.22 11.90 -0.04
CA GLN A 18 -9.21 11.42 -1.00
C GLN A 18 -9.50 9.93 -0.78
N PRO A 19 -10.69 9.45 -1.12
CA PRO A 19 -10.99 8.02 -1.13
C PRO A 19 -10.33 7.32 -2.33
N TRP A 20 -10.22 5.99 -2.27
CA TRP A 20 -9.77 5.15 -3.38
C TRP A 20 -10.90 4.97 -4.39
N VAL A 21 -11.08 5.94 -5.27
CA VAL A 21 -12.12 5.96 -6.31
C VAL A 21 -11.54 6.43 -7.65
N LYS A 22 -12.29 6.20 -8.74
CA LYS A 22 -11.87 6.58 -10.08
C LYS A 22 -11.60 8.09 -10.20
N GLU A 23 -12.44 8.89 -9.57
CA GLU A 23 -12.36 10.36 -9.59
C GLU A 23 -11.04 10.87 -9.00
N SER A 24 -10.54 10.24 -7.94
CA SER A 24 -9.25 10.59 -7.32
C SER A 24 -8.08 10.29 -8.26
N ARG A 25 -8.14 9.19 -9.00
CA ARG A 25 -7.16 8.84 -10.04
C ARG A 25 -7.20 9.79 -11.23
N GLU A 26 -8.41 10.17 -11.66
CA GLU A 26 -8.58 11.17 -12.72
C GLU A 26 -8.08 12.56 -12.30
N MET A 27 -8.26 12.94 -11.03
CA MET A 27 -7.68 14.14 -10.45
C MET A 27 -6.15 14.12 -10.54
N ALA A 28 -5.51 13.02 -10.15
CA ALA A 28 -4.07 12.84 -10.26
C ALA A 28 -3.58 12.95 -11.71
N ARG A 29 -4.29 12.30 -12.64
CA ARG A 29 -3.96 12.36 -14.07
C ARG A 29 -4.07 13.76 -14.64
N LYS A 30 -5.14 14.49 -14.35
CA LYS A 30 -5.37 15.86 -14.83
C LYS A 30 -4.39 16.86 -14.24
N SER A 31 -3.95 16.66 -13.02
CA SER A 31 -2.99 17.54 -12.34
C SER A 31 -1.53 17.14 -12.56
N HIS A 32 -1.26 16.07 -13.31
CA HIS A 32 0.07 15.47 -13.53
C HIS A 32 0.81 15.15 -12.23
N LYS A 33 0.07 14.71 -11.20
CA LYS A 33 0.62 14.36 -9.89
C LYS A 33 0.62 12.84 -9.68
N LEU A 34 1.58 12.37 -8.88
CA LEU A 34 1.49 11.04 -8.29
C LEU A 34 0.37 11.00 -7.24
N MET A 35 -0.18 9.82 -7.02
CA MET A 35 -1.00 9.52 -5.87
C MET A 35 -0.10 9.11 -4.71
N LEU A 36 -0.31 9.69 -3.53
CA LEU A 36 0.31 9.27 -2.27
C LEU A 36 -0.69 8.42 -1.52
N VAL A 37 -0.58 7.10 -1.66
CA VAL A 37 -1.56 6.15 -1.13
C VAL A 37 -1.08 5.61 0.20
N VAL A 38 -1.83 5.86 1.28
CA VAL A 38 -1.60 5.26 2.59
C VAL A 38 -2.58 4.11 2.77
N ILE A 39 -2.05 2.90 2.75
CA ILE A 39 -2.82 1.66 2.94
C ILE A 39 -2.76 1.31 4.42
N ALA A 40 -3.89 1.36 5.08
CA ALA A 40 -4.03 1.19 6.52
C ALA A 40 -5.02 0.06 6.84
N ILE A 41 -4.84 -0.57 8.00
CA ILE A 41 -5.85 -1.45 8.60
C ILE A 41 -6.47 -0.69 9.76
N PRO A 42 -7.77 -0.31 9.70
CA PRO A 42 -8.39 0.57 10.69
C PRO A 42 -8.34 0.05 12.13
N GLN A 43 -8.29 -1.27 12.32
CA GLN A 43 -8.22 -1.93 13.62
C GLN A 43 -6.84 -1.86 14.26
N GLN A 44 -5.79 -1.50 13.51
CA GLN A 44 -4.44 -1.36 14.07
C GLN A 44 -4.20 0.05 14.60
N ALA A 45 -3.78 0.15 15.85
CA ALA A 45 -3.52 1.44 16.51
C ALA A 45 -2.45 2.28 15.81
N SER A 46 -1.43 1.64 15.21
CA SER A 46 -0.42 2.33 14.40
C SER A 46 -1.01 3.03 13.18
N CYS A 47 -2.03 2.42 12.56
CA CYS A 47 -2.73 2.98 11.42
C CYS A 47 -3.65 4.14 11.82
N ALA A 48 -4.35 4.02 12.94
CA ALA A 48 -5.29 5.04 13.43
C ALA A 48 -4.62 6.41 13.66
N LEU A 49 -3.35 6.41 14.04
CA LEU A 49 -2.60 7.65 14.34
C LEU A 49 -1.85 8.22 13.12
N THR A 50 -1.82 7.52 12.00
CA THR A 50 -1.02 7.94 10.83
C THR A 50 -1.43 9.30 10.25
N PRO A 51 -2.73 9.62 10.04
CA PRO A 51 -3.12 10.93 9.55
C PRO A 51 -2.67 12.05 10.47
N SER A 52 -2.85 11.89 11.79
CA SER A 52 -2.43 12.88 12.79
C SER A 52 -0.91 13.04 12.84
N ARG A 53 -0.16 11.94 12.72
CA ARG A 53 1.31 11.98 12.72
C ARG A 53 1.86 12.68 11.49
N LEU A 54 1.33 12.41 10.30
CA LEU A 54 1.71 13.12 9.07
C LEU A 54 1.34 14.61 9.13
N SER A 55 0.27 14.95 9.83
CA SER A 55 -0.20 16.33 10.00
C SER A 55 0.53 17.09 11.10
N SER A 56 1.41 16.47 11.86
CA SER A 56 2.15 17.11 12.94
C SER A 56 3.16 18.15 12.48
N ASP A 57 3.59 18.07 11.21
CA ASP A 57 4.50 19.04 10.60
C ASP A 57 3.78 19.80 9.47
N PRO A 58 3.58 21.13 9.62
CA PRO A 58 2.96 21.96 8.60
C PRO A 58 3.69 21.95 7.24
N SER A 59 5.01 21.76 7.25
CA SER A 59 5.80 21.66 6.02
C SER A 59 5.48 20.38 5.25
N ALA A 60 5.39 19.25 5.94
CA ALA A 60 4.97 17.98 5.35
C ALA A 60 3.54 18.06 4.80
N VAL A 61 2.62 18.70 5.52
CA VAL A 61 1.24 18.93 5.06
C VAL A 61 1.21 19.74 3.77
N ALA A 62 1.94 20.86 3.74
CA ALA A 62 2.00 21.71 2.57
C ALA A 62 2.57 20.97 1.35
N GLU A 63 3.60 20.16 1.57
CA GLU A 63 4.26 19.39 0.53
C GLU A 63 3.36 18.27 -0.02
N ILE A 64 2.69 17.53 0.87
CA ILE A 64 1.75 16.48 0.46
C ILE A 64 0.63 17.07 -0.40
N ASN A 65 -0.02 18.14 0.05
CA ASN A 65 -1.12 18.76 -0.68
C ASN A 65 -0.68 19.39 -2.02
N ARG A 66 0.54 19.91 -2.07
CA ARG A 66 1.09 20.54 -3.26
C ARG A 66 1.48 19.52 -4.33
N SER A 67 2.19 18.47 -3.93
CA SER A 67 2.89 17.58 -4.86
C SER A 67 2.12 16.32 -5.21
N TYR A 68 1.13 15.94 -4.40
CA TYR A 68 0.42 14.67 -4.55
C TYR A 68 -1.09 14.82 -4.55
N VAL A 69 -1.77 13.75 -4.97
CA VAL A 69 -3.16 13.48 -4.57
C VAL A 69 -3.10 12.46 -3.43
N PRO A 70 -3.29 12.89 -2.17
CA PRO A 70 -3.20 11.99 -1.03
C PRO A 70 -4.45 11.12 -0.93
N ILE A 71 -4.25 9.82 -0.80
CA ILE A 71 -5.33 8.82 -0.71
C ILE A 71 -5.13 8.00 0.56
N LEU A 72 -6.16 7.92 1.38
CA LEU A 72 -6.21 7.01 2.52
C LEU A 72 -7.19 5.87 2.21
N VAL A 73 -6.74 4.63 2.39
CA VAL A 73 -7.53 3.46 2.03
C VAL A 73 -7.43 2.36 3.07
N ASP A 74 -8.57 1.69 3.29
CA ASP A 74 -8.64 0.46 4.08
C ASP A 74 -8.16 -0.73 3.22
N GLY A 75 -7.03 -1.32 3.61
CA GLY A 75 -6.42 -2.45 2.91
C GLY A 75 -7.22 -3.74 3.01
N ASP A 76 -8.11 -3.87 4.00
CA ASP A 76 -9.00 -5.03 4.10
C ASP A 76 -10.24 -4.87 3.22
N ALA A 77 -10.71 -3.64 3.04
CA ALA A 77 -11.88 -3.36 2.21
C ALA A 77 -11.57 -3.41 0.70
N VAL A 78 -10.33 -3.12 0.30
CA VAL A 78 -9.90 -3.08 -1.11
C VAL A 78 -8.93 -4.23 -1.39
N ARG A 79 -9.48 -5.36 -1.81
CA ARG A 79 -8.73 -6.62 -1.97
C ARG A 79 -7.48 -6.51 -2.86
N GLU A 80 -7.58 -5.80 -3.96
CA GLU A 80 -6.44 -5.60 -4.87
C GLU A 80 -5.27 -4.87 -4.20
N LEU A 81 -5.55 -3.92 -3.31
CA LEU A 81 -4.52 -3.23 -2.53
C LEU A 81 -3.96 -4.10 -1.41
N GLY A 82 -4.76 -4.96 -0.83
CA GLY A 82 -4.28 -5.96 0.13
C GLY A 82 -3.27 -6.92 -0.51
N ILE A 83 -3.56 -7.42 -1.71
CA ILE A 83 -2.66 -8.29 -2.48
C ILE A 83 -1.38 -7.53 -2.86
N LEU A 84 -1.53 -6.31 -3.38
CA LEU A 84 -0.39 -5.46 -3.72
C LEU A 84 0.50 -5.19 -2.51
N THR A 85 -0.10 -4.88 -1.34
CA THR A 85 0.65 -4.64 -0.11
C THR A 85 1.48 -5.85 0.30
N ALA A 86 0.91 -7.05 0.23
CA ALA A 86 1.64 -8.28 0.53
C ALA A 86 2.84 -8.47 -0.38
N ASP A 87 2.68 -8.17 -1.66
CA ASP A 87 3.74 -8.28 -2.65
C ASP A 87 4.83 -7.23 -2.44
N LEU A 88 4.47 -5.96 -2.27
CA LEU A 88 5.42 -4.88 -1.99
C LEU A 88 6.19 -5.09 -0.69
N CYS A 89 5.52 -5.53 0.38
CA CYS A 89 6.18 -5.83 1.65
C CYS A 89 7.17 -6.99 1.51
N SER A 90 6.90 -7.98 0.67
CA SER A 90 7.80 -9.10 0.44
C SER A 90 9.14 -8.70 -0.19
N GLU A 91 9.20 -7.56 -0.84
CA GLU A 91 10.44 -6.99 -1.41
C GLU A 91 11.29 -6.25 -0.36
N ILE A 92 10.67 -5.79 0.75
CA ILE A 92 11.37 -5.07 1.82
C ILE A 92 11.80 -6.02 2.93
N SER A 93 10.91 -6.95 3.33
CA SER A 93 11.10 -7.82 4.47
C SER A 93 10.21 -9.07 4.40
N SER A 94 10.36 -9.98 5.36
CA SER A 94 9.57 -11.21 5.44
C SER A 94 8.17 -11.06 6.01
N GLY A 95 7.69 -9.84 6.29
CA GLY A 95 6.40 -9.60 6.96
C GLY A 95 5.53 -8.54 6.30
N LEU A 96 4.24 -8.57 6.61
CA LEU A 96 3.31 -7.50 6.26
C LEU A 96 3.47 -6.31 7.21
N HIS A 97 3.57 -5.13 6.67
CA HIS A 97 3.69 -3.89 7.42
C HIS A 97 2.56 -2.94 7.08
N PHE A 98 1.83 -2.49 8.11
CA PHE A 98 0.81 -1.45 8.01
C PHE A 98 1.06 -0.36 9.05
N PRO A 99 0.80 0.92 8.73
CA PRO A 99 0.40 1.40 7.41
C PRO A 99 1.56 1.36 6.41
N LEU A 100 1.24 1.12 5.13
CA LEU A 100 2.18 1.20 4.02
C LEU A 100 1.90 2.45 3.21
N MET A 101 2.90 3.30 3.00
CA MET A 101 2.82 4.44 2.09
C MET A 101 3.37 4.05 0.74
N VAL A 102 2.60 4.30 -0.31
CA VAL A 102 2.96 3.96 -1.69
C VAL A 102 2.79 5.19 -2.57
N TRP A 103 3.83 5.58 -3.28
CA TRP A 103 3.73 6.51 -4.40
C TRP A 103 3.32 5.73 -5.64
N MET A 104 2.20 6.11 -6.24
CA MET A 104 1.64 5.44 -7.41
C MET A 104 1.40 6.41 -8.55
N THR A 105 1.56 5.94 -9.77
CA THR A 105 1.09 6.65 -10.96
C THR A 105 -0.45 6.70 -10.97
N PRO A 106 -1.07 7.61 -11.75
CA PRO A 106 -2.52 7.62 -11.95
C PRO A 106 -3.09 6.32 -12.55
N ASP A 107 -2.22 5.47 -13.12
CA ASP A 107 -2.59 4.14 -13.63
C ASP A 107 -2.45 3.03 -12.58
N CYS A 108 -2.16 3.41 -11.31
CA CYS A 108 -2.01 2.52 -10.17
C CYS A 108 -0.75 1.65 -10.19
N ASP A 109 0.28 2.03 -10.95
CA ASP A 109 1.57 1.35 -10.92
C ASP A 109 2.42 1.92 -9.78
N PRO A 110 2.94 1.10 -8.85
CA PRO A 110 3.78 1.57 -7.75
C PRO A 110 5.12 2.11 -8.25
N VAL A 111 5.52 3.27 -7.76
CA VAL A 111 6.81 3.92 -8.04
C VAL A 111 7.80 3.66 -6.91
N ALA A 112 7.34 3.86 -5.68
CA ALA A 112 8.10 3.64 -4.46
C ALA A 112 7.15 3.33 -3.31
N TRP A 113 7.66 2.69 -2.25
CA TRP A 113 6.86 2.36 -1.06
C TRP A 113 7.73 2.27 0.18
N ILE A 114 7.16 2.65 1.31
CA ILE A 114 7.78 2.54 2.63
C ILE A 114 6.76 2.14 3.69
N PRO A 115 7.10 1.30 4.66
CA PRO A 115 6.29 1.11 5.85
C PRO A 115 6.39 2.35 6.74
N LEU A 116 5.24 2.89 7.18
CA LEU A 116 5.17 4.03 8.09
C LEU A 116 5.19 3.59 9.56
N VAL A 117 5.98 2.61 9.89
CA VAL A 117 6.15 2.15 11.26
C VAL A 117 7.27 2.98 11.89
N PRO A 118 6.99 3.82 12.89
CA PRO A 118 8.03 4.53 13.62
C PRO A 118 9.00 3.52 14.24
N ASN A 119 10.27 3.70 13.97
CA ASN A 119 11.35 2.87 14.49
C ASN A 119 12.53 3.77 14.88
N GLU A 120 13.67 3.18 15.18
CA GLU A 120 14.92 3.90 15.45
C GLU A 120 15.40 4.78 14.28
N SER A 121 14.85 4.57 13.08
CA SER A 121 15.19 5.31 11.86
C SER A 121 14.42 6.61 11.66
N GLY A 122 13.42 6.91 12.51
CA GLY A 122 12.72 8.19 12.47
C GLY A 122 11.22 8.14 12.71
N SER A 123 10.64 9.32 12.77
CA SER A 123 9.19 9.54 12.84
C SER A 123 8.53 9.31 11.47
N VAL A 124 7.20 9.22 11.45
CA VAL A 124 6.42 9.10 10.19
C VAL A 124 6.70 10.26 9.23
N VAL A 125 6.90 11.47 9.75
CA VAL A 125 7.22 12.67 8.96
C VAL A 125 8.62 12.58 8.36
N GLU A 126 9.60 12.11 9.12
CA GLU A 126 10.97 11.92 8.62
C GLU A 126 11.04 10.86 7.53
N LEU A 127 10.34 9.73 7.72
CA LEU A 127 10.24 8.67 6.69
C LEU A 127 9.62 9.21 5.39
N PHE A 128 8.54 9.99 5.50
CA PHE A 128 7.97 10.68 4.34
C PHE A 128 8.98 11.63 3.68
N SER A 129 9.59 12.52 4.45
CA SER A 129 10.46 13.58 3.94
C SER A 129 11.70 13.04 3.23
N GLN A 130 12.30 11.96 3.76
CA GLN A 130 13.46 11.31 3.14
C GLN A 130 13.12 10.71 1.77
N SER A 131 11.95 10.09 1.64
CA SER A 131 11.53 9.45 0.40
C SER A 131 10.95 10.44 -0.61
N HIS A 132 10.22 11.44 -0.12
CA HIS A 132 9.56 12.45 -0.95
C HIS A 132 10.54 13.20 -1.87
N GLY A 133 11.70 13.63 -1.35
CA GLY A 133 12.68 14.38 -2.16
C GLY A 133 13.17 13.59 -3.38
N MET A 134 13.43 12.30 -3.21
CA MET A 134 13.87 11.43 -4.30
C MET A 134 12.73 11.15 -5.31
N VAL A 135 11.57 10.75 -4.82
CA VAL A 135 10.44 10.37 -5.67
C VAL A 135 9.87 11.57 -6.41
N GLY A 136 9.74 12.71 -5.74
CA GLY A 136 9.26 13.95 -6.33
C GLY A 136 10.16 14.43 -7.46
N ASN A 137 11.46 14.47 -7.24
CA ASN A 137 12.43 14.88 -8.26
C ASN A 137 12.38 13.96 -9.49
N MET A 138 12.37 12.63 -9.28
CA MET A 138 12.26 11.68 -10.39
C MET A 138 10.99 11.90 -11.22
N TRP A 139 9.87 12.17 -10.57
CA TRP A 139 8.61 12.42 -11.25
C TRP A 139 8.61 13.73 -12.01
N GLU A 140 9.16 14.80 -11.45
CA GLU A 140 9.27 16.12 -12.10
C GLU A 140 10.23 16.10 -13.29
N GLU A 141 11.32 15.32 -13.22
CA GLU A 141 12.31 15.24 -14.31
C GLU A 141 11.75 14.51 -15.54
N ASP A 142 11.09 13.37 -15.40
CA ASP A 142 10.53 12.59 -16.51
C ASP A 142 9.35 11.70 -16.11
N HIS A 143 8.15 12.28 -16.12
CA HIS A 143 6.90 11.53 -15.89
C HIS A 143 6.74 10.29 -16.79
N GLY A 144 7.16 10.39 -18.05
CA GLY A 144 7.02 9.34 -19.02
C GLY A 144 7.93 8.15 -18.73
N TYR A 145 9.15 8.42 -18.33
CA TYR A 145 10.12 7.39 -17.93
C TYR A 145 9.65 6.67 -16.67
N VAL A 146 9.28 7.42 -15.64
CA VAL A 146 8.78 6.85 -14.38
C VAL A 146 7.55 5.98 -14.61
N SER A 147 6.58 6.45 -15.41
CA SER A 147 5.36 5.70 -15.71
C SER A 147 5.64 4.41 -16.47
N ARG A 148 6.53 4.43 -17.46
CA ARG A 148 6.90 3.21 -18.20
C ARG A 148 7.61 2.19 -17.33
N ASN A 149 8.57 2.62 -16.52
CA ASN A 149 9.32 1.73 -15.63
C ASN A 149 8.41 1.11 -14.56
N SER A 150 7.60 1.93 -13.89
CA SER A 150 6.66 1.44 -12.87
C SER A 150 5.68 0.40 -13.45
N ARG A 151 5.22 0.60 -14.67
CA ARG A 151 4.35 -0.36 -15.38
C ARG A 151 5.08 -1.66 -15.67
N MET A 152 6.29 -1.60 -16.20
CA MET A 152 7.12 -2.78 -16.46
C MET A 152 7.40 -3.57 -15.18
N ASP A 153 7.72 -2.87 -14.09
CA ASP A 153 7.97 -3.50 -12.78
C ASP A 153 6.70 -4.17 -12.24
N GLN A 154 5.54 -3.54 -12.40
CA GLN A 154 4.25 -4.11 -12.00
C GLN A 154 3.87 -5.35 -12.85
N GLU A 155 4.12 -5.33 -14.15
CA GLU A 155 3.91 -6.48 -15.03
C GLU A 155 4.81 -7.65 -14.62
N ASN A 156 6.09 -7.39 -14.37
CA ASN A 156 7.05 -8.40 -13.91
C ASN A 156 6.65 -8.97 -12.54
N ARG A 157 6.18 -8.13 -11.62
CA ARG A 157 5.69 -8.53 -10.30
C ARG A 157 4.47 -9.43 -10.43
N SER A 158 3.50 -9.05 -11.25
CA SER A 158 2.29 -9.83 -11.52
C SER A 158 2.59 -11.19 -12.16
N ALA A 159 3.59 -11.27 -13.04
CA ALA A 159 4.05 -12.53 -13.63
C ALA A 159 4.65 -13.46 -12.57
N ARG A 160 5.48 -12.93 -11.66
CA ARG A 160 6.05 -13.72 -10.53
C ARG A 160 4.97 -14.29 -9.60
N ILE A 161 3.92 -13.51 -9.31
CA ILE A 161 2.79 -13.96 -8.50
C ILE A 161 2.07 -15.13 -9.17
N ARG A 162 1.82 -15.07 -10.49
CA ARG A 162 1.17 -16.14 -11.24
C ARG A 162 1.97 -17.44 -11.23
N ILE A 163 3.29 -17.35 -11.40
CA ILE A 163 4.19 -18.50 -11.32
C ILE A 163 4.12 -19.15 -9.94
N ARG A 164 4.24 -18.37 -8.88
CA ARG A 164 4.16 -18.87 -7.50
C ARG A 164 2.79 -19.49 -7.17
N ALA A 165 1.70 -18.95 -7.70
CA ALA A 165 0.37 -19.53 -7.53
C ALA A 165 0.26 -20.89 -8.22
N SER A 166 0.74 -21.03 -9.46
CA SER A 166 0.74 -22.30 -10.19
C SER A 166 1.62 -23.36 -9.52
N GLU A 167 2.77 -22.99 -8.99
CA GLU A 167 3.64 -23.90 -8.22
C GLU A 167 2.96 -24.40 -6.94
N ARG A 168 2.19 -23.55 -6.24
CA ARG A 168 1.41 -23.94 -5.07
C ARG A 168 0.26 -24.88 -5.41
N GLU A 169 -0.42 -24.68 -6.53
CA GLU A 169 -1.44 -25.61 -7.02
C GLU A 169 -0.86 -26.98 -7.33
N LEU A 170 0.30 -27.03 -7.98
CA LEU A 170 1.02 -28.28 -8.27
C LEU A 170 1.54 -28.97 -7.00
N SER A 171 1.84 -28.23 -5.94
CA SER A 171 2.28 -28.75 -4.65
C SER A 171 1.14 -29.08 -3.67
N ALA A 172 -0.11 -28.86 -4.04
CA ALA A 172 -1.27 -29.13 -3.19
C ALA A 172 -1.68 -30.63 -3.13
N GLU A 173 -1.09 -31.50 -3.95
CA GLU A 173 -1.30 -32.95 -3.83
C GLU A 173 -0.97 -33.54 -2.44
N PRO A 174 0.11 -33.09 -1.72
CA PRO A 174 0.36 -33.55 -0.37
C PRO A 174 -0.69 -33.14 0.66
N ALA A 175 -1.42 -32.04 0.42
CA ALA A 175 -2.50 -31.59 1.31
C ALA A 175 -3.75 -32.50 1.20
N ALA A 176 -4.00 -33.07 0.03
CA ALA A 176 -5.09 -34.03 -0.17
C ALA A 176 -4.84 -35.35 0.57
N ASP A 177 -3.59 -35.80 0.62
CA ASP A 177 -3.21 -37.01 1.38
C ASP A 177 -3.25 -36.77 2.89
N SER A 178 -2.89 -35.58 3.36
CA SER A 178 -3.03 -35.17 4.76
C SER A 178 -4.49 -35.11 5.20
N LEU A 179 -5.39 -34.62 4.34
CA LEU A 179 -6.84 -34.61 4.58
C LEU A 179 -7.45 -36.04 4.58
N ARG A 180 -6.95 -36.95 3.75
CA ARG A 180 -7.34 -38.37 3.78
C ARG A 180 -6.90 -39.04 5.07
N ALA A 181 -5.67 -38.80 5.54
CA ALA A 181 -5.15 -39.31 6.79
C ALA A 181 -5.96 -38.80 8.01
N LEU A 182 -6.34 -37.51 8.01
CA LEU A 182 -7.20 -36.93 9.05
C LEU A 182 -8.62 -37.56 9.07
N ARG A 183 -9.21 -37.81 7.89
CA ARG A 183 -10.50 -38.49 7.78
C ARG A 183 -10.45 -39.96 8.28
N GLN A 184 -9.34 -40.65 8.07
CA GLN A 184 -9.16 -42.00 8.59
C GLN A 184 -9.00 -42.02 10.11
N LEU A 185 -8.41 -40.99 10.71
CA LEU A 185 -8.30 -40.89 12.18
C LEU A 185 -9.65 -40.59 12.85
N THR A 186 -10.54 -39.84 12.23
CA THR A 186 -11.89 -39.56 12.77
C THR A 186 -12.83 -40.75 12.71
N THR A 187 -12.63 -41.70 11.78
CA THR A 187 -13.44 -42.94 11.71
C THR A 187 -12.97 -44.04 12.65
N LEU A 188 -11.89 -43.87 13.39
CA LEU A 188 -11.38 -44.81 14.38
C LEU A 188 -11.89 -44.51 15.82
N TYR A 189 -12.64 -43.42 16.01
CA TYR A 189 -13.17 -42.99 17.32
C TYR A 189 -14.72 -42.96 17.40
N ASP A 190 -15.42 -43.47 16.40
CA ASP A 190 -16.83 -43.83 16.42
C ASP A 190 -17.00 -45.38 16.56
#